data_f39ce6f7d14d5a751a1eddff9d2eeb78
#
_entry.id   f39ce6f7d14d5a751a1eddff9d2eeb78
#
_cell.length_a   1.000
_cell.length_b   1.000
_cell.length_c   1.000
_cell.angle_alpha   90.00
_cell.angle_beta   90.00
_cell.angle_gamma   90.00
#
_symmetry.space_group_name_H-M   'P 1'
#
loop_
_entity.id
_entity.type
_entity.pdbx_description
1 polymer ?
#
loop_
_entity_poly.entity_id
_entity_poly.type
_entity_poly.pdbx_seq_one_letter_code
_entity_poly.pdbx_strand_id
1 'polypeptide(L)'
;DSTAPSPAPVSCPEHGSLDEAQAKALFARFGVPGVREIAVRSPAEAVEAARQLGPRVVLKLLSGDILHKSEVGGVAVNLTPDEIGPRLRRMAADVQRHTGRVAEAFLVQEMVAGAAEVILGVHRDPLGTAILLGMGGVVAELIRDTTLLLLPEDGAALTAWQVEAALRRLKTWPLLDGYRGRDRADVPALVDAVLAFARMAQALGDRLVEAEINPLFVRPLGQGVRAADAIAIIGAGAA
;
A
#
# COMPACT_ATOMS: atom_id res chain seq x y z
N ASP A 1 -21.79 22.31 9.12
CA ASP A 1 -20.94 22.24 7.92
C ASP A 1 -19.47 22.28 8.36
N SER A 2 -18.91 21.09 8.59
CA SER A 2 -17.47 20.94 8.86
C SER A 2 -16.83 20.32 7.62
N THR A 3 -16.44 21.17 6.68
CA THR A 3 -15.60 20.80 5.54
C THR A 3 -14.17 20.58 6.05
N ALA A 4 -13.79 19.34 6.29
CA ALA A 4 -12.40 18.98 6.47
C ALA A 4 -11.60 19.43 5.25
N PRO A 5 -10.40 20.04 5.41
CA PRO A 5 -9.58 20.45 4.29
C PRO A 5 -9.24 19.23 3.44
N SER A 6 -9.54 19.32 2.14
CA SER A 6 -9.14 18.33 1.15
C SER A 6 -7.60 18.25 1.15
N PRO A 7 -6.99 17.07 1.24
CA PRO A 7 -5.54 16.97 1.19
C PRO A 7 -5.03 17.59 -0.10
N ALA A 8 -3.94 18.36 0.01
CA ALA A 8 -3.30 18.98 -1.13
C ALA A 8 -2.97 17.91 -2.20
N PRO A 9 -3.12 18.20 -3.49
CA PRO A 9 -2.83 17.24 -4.54
C PRO A 9 -1.35 16.84 -4.47
N VAL A 10 -1.08 15.56 -4.20
CA VAL A 10 0.27 15.01 -4.24
C VAL A 10 0.72 15.02 -5.70
N SER A 11 1.73 15.83 -6.03
CA SER A 11 2.31 15.84 -7.37
C SER A 11 3.07 14.54 -7.58
N CYS A 12 2.61 13.68 -8.49
CA CYS A 12 3.37 12.53 -8.94
C CYS A 12 4.45 12.99 -9.93
N PRO A 13 5.73 12.65 -9.71
CA PRO A 13 6.76 12.89 -10.70
C PRO A 13 6.46 12.12 -11.99
N GLU A 14 6.89 12.66 -13.12
CA GLU A 14 6.64 12.03 -14.42
C GLU A 14 7.44 10.73 -14.61
N HIS A 15 8.56 10.58 -13.91
CA HIS A 15 9.42 9.38 -13.90
C HIS A 15 10.24 9.29 -12.60
N GLY A 16 10.72 8.10 -12.29
CA GLY A 16 11.53 7.81 -11.10
C GLY A 16 10.80 6.94 -10.07
N SER A 17 11.48 6.69 -8.96
CA SER A 17 10.91 6.01 -7.81
C SER A 17 10.00 6.97 -7.06
N LEU A 18 8.75 6.59 -6.88
CA LEU A 18 7.79 7.34 -6.06
C LEU A 18 8.02 7.05 -4.58
N ASP A 19 7.85 8.05 -3.73
CA ASP A 19 7.72 7.77 -2.31
C ASP A 19 6.38 7.08 -2.01
N GLU A 20 6.23 6.55 -0.80
CA GLU A 20 5.04 5.78 -0.41
C GLU A 20 3.72 6.57 -0.55
N ALA A 21 3.73 7.86 -0.19
CA ALA A 21 2.55 8.71 -0.30
C ALA A 21 2.19 8.97 -1.77
N GLN A 22 3.19 9.22 -2.62
CA GLN A 22 3.03 9.40 -4.06
C GLN A 22 2.51 8.13 -4.73
N ALA A 23 3.07 6.95 -4.38
CA ALA A 23 2.62 5.67 -4.91
C ALA A 23 1.15 5.39 -4.56
N LYS A 24 0.75 5.59 -3.28
CA LYS A 24 -0.65 5.45 -2.87
C LYS A 24 -1.57 6.47 -3.54
N ALA A 25 -1.11 7.71 -3.74
CA ALA A 25 -1.88 8.72 -4.47
C ALA A 25 -2.09 8.30 -5.93
N LEU A 26 -1.08 7.73 -6.59
CA LEU A 26 -1.22 7.16 -7.93
C LEU A 26 -2.27 6.04 -7.94
N PHE A 27 -2.19 5.08 -7.03
CA PHE A 27 -3.13 3.96 -6.95
C PHE A 27 -4.56 4.42 -6.66
N ALA A 28 -4.73 5.42 -5.79
CA ALA A 28 -6.03 6.01 -5.47
C ALA A 28 -6.71 6.68 -6.68
N ARG A 29 -5.95 7.30 -7.58
CA ARG A 29 -6.48 7.88 -8.83
C ARG A 29 -7.11 6.82 -9.75
N PHE A 30 -6.68 5.58 -9.67
CA PHE A 30 -7.27 4.45 -10.41
C PHE A 30 -8.37 3.73 -9.64
N GLY A 31 -8.54 4.01 -8.34
CA GLY A 31 -9.61 3.45 -7.52
C GLY A 31 -9.15 2.45 -6.46
N VAL A 32 -7.85 2.39 -6.12
CA VAL A 32 -7.34 1.63 -4.99
C VAL A 32 -7.14 2.57 -3.79
N PRO A 33 -8.02 2.56 -2.78
CA PRO A 33 -7.94 3.50 -1.67
C PRO A 33 -6.79 3.17 -0.73
N GLY A 34 -6.02 4.21 -0.35
CA GLY A 34 -5.00 4.12 0.71
C GLY A 34 -5.59 4.29 2.11
N VAL A 35 -4.78 4.01 3.13
CA VAL A 35 -5.04 4.44 4.50
C VAL A 35 -5.03 5.96 4.58
N ARG A 36 -5.72 6.54 5.58
CA ARG A 36 -5.59 7.98 5.86
C ARG A 36 -4.20 8.24 6.43
N GLU A 37 -3.54 9.28 5.91
CA GLU A 37 -2.18 9.60 6.29
C GLU A 37 -1.88 11.07 6.14
N ILE A 38 -0.88 11.55 6.89
CA ILE A 38 -0.42 12.93 6.89
C ILE A 38 1.12 12.91 6.88
N ALA A 39 1.70 13.57 5.87
CA ALA A 39 3.15 13.79 5.83
C ALA A 39 3.54 14.89 6.80
N VAL A 40 4.61 14.67 7.57
CA VAL A 40 5.07 15.57 8.64
C VAL A 40 6.59 15.70 8.60
N ARG A 41 7.09 16.83 9.10
CA ARG A 41 8.54 17.11 9.14
C ARG A 41 9.06 17.40 10.54
N SER A 42 8.18 17.48 11.52
CA SER A 42 8.55 17.77 12.89
C SER A 42 7.78 16.91 13.90
N PRO A 43 8.34 16.73 15.12
CA PRO A 43 7.63 16.02 16.18
C PRO A 43 6.30 16.69 16.57
N ALA A 44 6.20 18.02 16.49
CA ALA A 44 4.96 18.74 16.80
C ALA A 44 3.87 18.46 15.76
N GLU A 45 4.21 18.51 14.48
CA GLU A 45 3.29 18.12 13.39
C GLU A 45 2.85 16.66 13.51
N ALA A 46 3.77 15.74 13.90
CA ALA A 46 3.42 14.34 14.08
C ALA A 46 2.41 14.11 15.21
N VAL A 47 2.52 14.84 16.32
CA VAL A 47 1.55 14.79 17.43
C VAL A 47 0.17 15.26 16.96
N GLU A 48 0.12 16.36 16.23
CA GLU A 48 -1.14 16.90 15.71
C GLU A 48 -1.77 15.97 14.67
N ALA A 49 -0.97 15.43 13.73
CA ALA A 49 -1.43 14.44 12.78
C ALA A 49 -1.98 13.17 13.46
N ALA A 50 -1.30 12.69 14.51
CA ALA A 50 -1.75 11.52 15.25
C ALA A 50 -3.12 11.74 15.92
N ARG A 51 -3.35 12.94 16.51
CA ARG A 51 -4.65 13.28 17.10
C ARG A 51 -5.79 13.28 16.08
N GLN A 52 -5.51 13.71 14.84
CA GLN A 52 -6.50 13.72 13.76
C GLN A 52 -6.80 12.32 13.20
N LEU A 53 -5.80 11.44 13.18
CA LEU A 53 -5.91 10.11 12.57
C LEU A 53 -6.49 9.06 13.48
N GLY A 54 -6.33 9.19 14.79
CA GLY A 54 -6.96 8.29 15.75
C GLY A 54 -6.12 8.03 17.02
N PRO A 55 -6.62 7.17 17.91
CA PRO A 55 -5.98 6.88 19.18
C PRO A 55 -4.67 6.09 19.05
N ARG A 56 -4.52 5.38 17.95
CA ARG A 56 -3.33 4.61 17.59
C ARG A 56 -2.97 4.87 16.14
N VAL A 57 -1.69 5.07 15.89
CA VAL A 57 -1.16 5.40 14.56
C VAL A 57 0.12 4.62 14.26
N VAL A 58 0.49 4.66 12.99
CA VAL A 58 1.78 4.17 12.49
C VAL A 58 2.64 5.38 12.11
N LEU A 59 3.92 5.35 12.45
CA LEU A 59 4.92 6.30 12.00
C LEU A 59 5.88 5.60 11.04
N LYS A 60 6.08 6.18 9.86
CA LYS A 60 7.01 5.67 8.85
C LYS A 60 7.95 6.77 8.39
N LEU A 61 9.17 6.39 8.02
CA LEU A 61 10.07 7.25 7.25
C LEU A 61 9.48 7.45 5.85
N LEU A 62 9.38 8.70 5.40
CA LEU A 62 8.99 9.02 4.02
C LEU A 62 10.26 9.31 3.20
N SER A 63 10.62 8.37 2.33
CA SER A 63 11.78 8.47 1.44
C SER A 63 11.56 7.60 0.21
N GLY A 64 11.86 8.12 -0.96
CA GLY A 64 11.87 7.37 -2.22
C GLY A 64 13.16 6.55 -2.41
N ASP A 65 14.22 6.88 -1.69
CA ASP A 65 15.54 6.25 -1.86
C ASP A 65 15.79 5.07 -0.91
N ILE A 66 15.03 4.98 0.20
CA ILE A 66 15.19 3.93 1.21
C ILE A 66 14.00 2.97 1.08
N LEU A 67 14.23 1.87 0.36
CA LEU A 67 13.18 0.86 0.09
C LEU A 67 12.91 -0.04 1.31
N HIS A 68 13.95 -0.47 2.04
CA HIS A 68 13.84 -1.35 3.21
C HIS A 68 13.77 -0.57 4.52
N LYS A 69 12.72 0.23 4.70
CA LYS A 69 12.56 1.12 5.85
C LYS A 69 12.59 0.41 7.20
N SER A 70 12.06 -0.81 7.28
CA SER A 70 12.01 -1.61 8.52
C SER A 70 13.40 -1.97 9.03
N GLU A 71 14.37 -2.25 8.15
CA GLU A 71 15.73 -2.63 8.52
C GLU A 71 16.52 -1.48 9.17
N VAL A 72 16.19 -0.25 8.81
CA VAL A 72 16.81 0.96 9.37
C VAL A 72 16.00 1.57 10.52
N GLY A 73 15.02 0.84 11.04
CA GLY A 73 14.14 1.34 12.11
C GLY A 73 13.14 2.42 11.66
N GLY A 74 12.89 2.52 10.36
CA GLY A 74 12.04 3.52 9.72
C GLY A 74 10.53 3.24 9.78
N VAL A 75 10.10 2.25 10.59
CA VAL A 75 8.68 1.94 10.83
C VAL A 75 8.44 1.77 12.33
N ALA A 76 7.36 2.35 12.84
CA ALA A 76 6.90 2.15 14.21
C ALA A 76 5.37 2.12 14.23
N VAL A 77 4.82 1.07 14.78
CA VAL A 77 3.38 0.81 14.83
C VAL A 77 2.80 0.99 16.22
N ASN A 78 1.48 1.16 16.29
CA ASN A 78 0.72 1.17 17.54
C ASN A 78 1.12 2.30 18.52
N LEU A 79 1.46 3.48 17.98
CA LEU A 79 1.84 4.65 18.77
C LEU A 79 0.61 5.47 19.17
N THR A 80 0.62 5.97 20.41
CA THR A 80 -0.32 7.02 20.83
C THR A 80 0.17 8.40 20.38
N PRO A 81 -0.71 9.43 20.35
CA PRO A 81 -0.29 10.81 20.08
C PRO A 81 0.83 11.33 21.00
N ASP A 82 0.89 10.85 22.24
CA ASP A 82 1.92 11.29 23.20
C ASP A 82 3.28 10.60 22.96
N GLU A 83 3.26 9.39 22.39
CA GLU A 83 4.47 8.60 22.10
C GLU A 83 5.14 8.99 20.77
N ILE A 84 4.37 9.56 19.83
CA ILE A 84 4.84 9.73 18.44
C ILE A 84 5.97 10.74 18.32
N GLY A 85 5.93 11.85 19.06
CA GLY A 85 6.96 12.89 19.01
C GLY A 85 8.33 12.38 19.44
N PRO A 86 8.47 11.76 20.64
CA PRO A 86 9.71 11.08 21.06
C PRO A 86 10.15 9.99 20.09
N ARG A 87 9.22 9.20 19.56
CA ARG A 87 9.54 8.13 18.62
C ARG A 87 10.07 8.64 17.28
N LEU A 88 9.53 9.76 16.76
CA LEU A 88 10.03 10.40 15.55
C LEU A 88 11.47 10.85 15.71
N ARG A 89 11.82 11.52 16.83
CA ARG A 89 13.22 11.94 17.11
C ARG A 89 14.17 10.74 17.12
N ARG A 90 13.74 9.65 17.75
CA ARG A 90 14.54 8.41 17.79
C ARG A 90 14.70 7.80 16.40
N MET A 91 13.61 7.72 15.62
CA MET A 91 13.63 7.22 14.25
C MET A 91 14.58 8.03 13.37
N ALA A 92 14.54 9.35 13.44
CA ALA A 92 15.46 10.23 12.70
C ALA A 92 16.93 9.95 13.04
N ALA A 93 17.25 9.78 14.33
CA ALA A 93 18.59 9.44 14.79
C ALA A 93 19.04 8.04 14.34
N ASP A 94 18.14 7.07 14.37
CA ASP A 94 18.41 5.69 13.92
C ASP A 94 18.69 5.66 12.41
N VAL A 95 17.87 6.32 11.61
CA VAL A 95 18.07 6.45 10.15
C VAL A 95 19.41 7.11 9.83
N GLN A 96 19.73 8.23 10.48
CA GLN A 96 21.00 8.91 10.27
C GLN A 96 22.19 8.02 10.62
N ARG A 97 22.10 7.27 11.70
CA ARG A 97 23.17 6.35 12.16
C ARG A 97 23.38 5.19 11.20
N HIS A 98 22.32 4.62 10.62
CA HIS A 98 22.41 3.47 9.73
C HIS A 98 22.73 3.85 8.28
N THR A 99 22.25 5.00 7.82
CA THR A 99 22.34 5.40 6.41
C THR A 99 23.31 6.56 6.14
N GLY A 100 23.72 7.29 7.17
CA GLY A 100 24.45 8.55 7.06
C GLY A 100 23.59 9.73 6.53
N ARG A 101 22.29 9.51 6.28
CA ARG A 101 21.37 10.51 5.70
C ARG A 101 20.47 11.08 6.77
N VAL A 102 20.10 12.35 6.61
CA VAL A 102 19.10 13.01 7.44
C VAL A 102 17.71 12.65 6.93
N ALA A 103 16.85 12.21 7.84
CA ALA A 103 15.44 11.98 7.54
C ALA A 103 14.69 13.33 7.44
N GLU A 104 14.21 13.68 6.26
CA GLU A 104 13.58 14.98 6.00
C GLU A 104 12.07 14.98 6.23
N ALA A 105 11.41 13.85 6.04
CA ALA A 105 9.97 13.72 6.17
C ALA A 105 9.57 12.35 6.72
N PHE A 106 8.40 12.33 7.35
CA PHE A 106 7.80 11.14 7.92
C PHE A 106 6.31 11.10 7.53
N LEU A 107 5.74 9.91 7.62
CA LEU A 107 4.34 9.66 7.34
C LEU A 107 3.67 9.15 8.60
N VAL A 108 2.63 9.83 9.04
CA VAL A 108 1.74 9.36 10.12
C VAL A 108 0.51 8.77 9.47
N GLN A 109 0.21 7.51 9.79
CA GLN A 109 -0.91 6.77 9.19
C GLN A 109 -1.88 6.29 10.25
N GLU A 110 -3.18 6.23 9.91
CA GLU A 110 -4.16 5.55 10.74
C GLU A 110 -3.81 4.07 10.90
N MET A 111 -4.11 3.49 12.06
CA MET A 111 -4.07 2.04 12.21
C MET A 111 -5.34 1.42 11.66
N VAL A 112 -5.21 0.56 10.67
CA VAL A 112 -6.30 -0.19 10.07
C VAL A 112 -6.20 -1.66 10.49
N ALA A 113 -7.30 -2.20 11.00
CA ALA A 113 -7.45 -3.64 11.17
C ALA A 113 -8.09 -4.23 9.92
N GLY A 114 -7.47 -5.25 9.35
CA GLY A 114 -8.02 -6.04 8.26
C GLY A 114 -8.56 -7.38 8.75
N ALA A 115 -9.57 -7.92 8.06
CA ALA A 115 -9.94 -9.32 8.18
C ALA A 115 -8.85 -10.21 7.55
N ALA A 116 -8.18 -9.68 6.51
CA ALA A 116 -7.06 -10.31 5.83
C ALA A 116 -6.09 -9.25 5.27
N GLU A 117 -4.87 -9.70 4.98
CA GLU A 117 -3.82 -8.94 4.29
C GLU A 117 -3.55 -9.59 2.94
N VAL A 118 -3.45 -8.78 1.88
CA VAL A 118 -3.21 -9.24 0.51
C VAL A 118 -2.00 -8.49 -0.06
N ILE A 119 -1.21 -9.20 -0.85
CA ILE A 119 -0.15 -8.61 -1.69
C ILE A 119 -0.70 -8.47 -3.10
N LEU A 120 -0.48 -7.32 -3.69
CA LEU A 120 -0.90 -6.98 -5.05
C LEU A 120 0.29 -6.34 -5.77
N GLY A 121 0.74 -6.95 -6.86
CA GLY A 121 1.91 -6.48 -7.59
C GLY A 121 1.77 -6.60 -9.10
N VAL A 122 2.61 -5.90 -9.85
CA VAL A 122 2.77 -6.06 -11.29
C VAL A 122 4.00 -6.93 -11.54
N HIS A 123 3.82 -8.00 -12.30
CA HIS A 123 4.89 -8.86 -12.76
C HIS A 123 4.97 -8.80 -14.29
N ARG A 124 6.17 -8.69 -14.82
CA ARG A 124 6.43 -8.70 -16.26
C ARG A 124 7.52 -9.70 -16.60
N ASP A 125 7.29 -10.44 -17.66
CA ASP A 125 8.24 -11.35 -18.26
C ASP A 125 8.01 -11.42 -19.79
N PRO A 126 8.78 -12.23 -20.54
CA PRO A 126 8.58 -12.39 -22.00
C PRO A 126 7.21 -12.93 -22.40
N LEU A 127 6.42 -13.47 -21.48
CA LEU A 127 5.06 -13.95 -21.73
C LEU A 127 4.00 -12.86 -21.58
N GLY A 128 4.41 -11.67 -21.08
CA GLY A 128 3.51 -10.53 -20.94
C GLY A 128 3.50 -9.91 -19.55
N THR A 129 2.46 -9.13 -19.29
CA THR A 129 2.24 -8.47 -17.99
C THR A 129 1.17 -9.22 -17.22
N ALA A 130 1.42 -9.48 -15.95
CA ALA A 130 0.48 -10.13 -15.05
C ALA A 130 0.30 -9.33 -13.75
N ILE A 131 -0.86 -9.48 -13.14
CA ILE A 131 -1.10 -9.05 -11.76
C ILE A 131 -0.79 -10.22 -10.84
N LEU A 132 0.17 -10.01 -9.94
CA LEU A 132 0.48 -10.93 -8.86
C LEU A 132 -0.51 -10.68 -7.72
N LEU A 133 -1.18 -11.75 -7.30
CA LEU A 133 -2.05 -11.78 -6.13
C LEU A 133 -1.50 -12.78 -5.14
N GLY A 134 -1.41 -12.41 -3.87
CA GLY A 134 -1.02 -13.30 -2.80
C GLY A 134 -1.62 -12.90 -1.48
N MET A 135 -1.64 -13.83 -0.53
CA MET A 135 -1.92 -13.44 0.86
C MET A 135 -0.69 -12.80 1.45
N GLY A 136 -0.90 -11.75 2.24
CA GLY A 136 0.13 -11.04 2.99
C GLY A 136 0.28 -11.57 4.42
N GLY A 137 1.19 -10.94 5.16
CA GLY A 137 1.53 -11.31 6.53
C GLY A 137 2.59 -12.42 6.63
N VAL A 138 3.24 -12.48 7.79
CA VAL A 138 4.46 -13.31 8.02
C VAL A 138 4.28 -14.79 7.63
N VAL A 139 3.11 -15.37 7.90
CA VAL A 139 2.85 -16.78 7.57
C VAL A 139 2.68 -16.99 6.07
N ALA A 140 2.07 -16.04 5.39
CA ALA A 140 1.80 -16.15 3.96
C ALA A 140 3.09 -16.03 3.14
N GLU A 141 4.04 -15.20 3.56
CA GLU A 141 5.38 -15.11 2.96
C GLU A 141 6.13 -16.45 3.01
N LEU A 142 5.99 -17.19 4.11
CA LEU A 142 6.58 -18.53 4.25
C LEU A 142 5.93 -19.56 3.33
N ILE A 143 4.61 -19.49 3.16
CA ILE A 143 3.84 -20.44 2.35
C ILE A 143 3.95 -20.12 0.85
N ARG A 144 4.29 -18.87 0.49
CA ARG A 144 4.35 -18.35 -0.89
C ARG A 144 3.07 -18.66 -1.67
N ASP A 145 1.93 -18.37 -1.04
CA ASP A 145 0.61 -18.64 -1.62
C ASP A 145 0.21 -17.47 -2.53
N THR A 146 0.67 -17.54 -3.76
CA THR A 146 0.45 -16.51 -4.78
C THR A 146 -0.16 -17.10 -6.04
N THR A 147 -0.81 -16.25 -6.83
CA THR A 147 -1.33 -16.58 -8.16
C THR A 147 -1.07 -15.40 -9.10
N LEU A 148 -1.01 -15.67 -10.39
CA LEU A 148 -0.86 -14.66 -11.44
C LEU A 148 -2.12 -14.57 -12.28
N LEU A 149 -2.51 -13.34 -12.58
CA LEU A 149 -3.56 -12.98 -13.54
C LEU A 149 -2.91 -12.32 -14.74
N LEU A 150 -2.76 -13.03 -15.84
CA LEU A 150 -2.21 -12.47 -17.06
C LEU A 150 -3.14 -11.38 -17.61
N LEU A 151 -2.59 -10.22 -17.92
CA LEU A 151 -3.33 -9.14 -18.56
C LEU A 151 -3.47 -9.45 -20.05
N PRO A 152 -4.68 -9.27 -20.65
CA PRO A 152 -4.88 -9.47 -22.07
C PRO A 152 -4.01 -8.53 -22.92
N GLU A 153 -3.32 -9.07 -23.93
CA GLU A 153 -2.45 -8.29 -24.84
C GLU A 153 -3.25 -7.33 -25.75
N ASP A 154 -4.49 -7.67 -26.04
CA ASP A 154 -5.41 -6.82 -26.83
C ASP A 154 -5.94 -5.60 -26.06
N GLY A 155 -5.50 -5.42 -24.83
CA GLY A 155 -5.97 -4.34 -23.96
C GLY A 155 -7.35 -4.56 -23.35
N ALA A 156 -7.95 -5.73 -23.51
CA ALA A 156 -9.20 -6.07 -22.85
C ALA A 156 -9.05 -6.01 -21.32
N ALA A 157 -10.12 -5.58 -20.65
CA ALA A 157 -10.12 -5.53 -19.20
C ALA A 157 -10.27 -6.92 -18.58
N LEU A 158 -9.60 -7.16 -17.47
CA LEU A 158 -9.93 -8.31 -16.62
C LEU A 158 -11.37 -8.22 -16.14
N THR A 159 -12.02 -9.36 -15.98
CA THR A 159 -13.36 -9.45 -15.42
C THR A 159 -13.35 -9.78 -13.93
N ALA A 160 -14.38 -9.36 -13.20
CA ALA A 160 -14.53 -9.69 -11.79
C ALA A 160 -14.50 -11.22 -11.54
N TRP A 161 -15.09 -12.00 -12.45
CA TRP A 161 -15.07 -13.45 -12.38
C TRP A 161 -13.64 -14.03 -12.45
N GLN A 162 -12.79 -13.52 -13.35
CA GLN A 162 -11.39 -13.97 -13.46
C GLN A 162 -10.61 -13.70 -12.18
N VAL A 163 -10.80 -12.49 -11.59
CA VAL A 163 -10.14 -12.11 -10.32
C VAL A 163 -10.63 -13.01 -9.19
N GLU A 164 -11.93 -13.19 -9.03
CA GLU A 164 -12.50 -14.05 -7.98
C GLU A 164 -12.06 -15.51 -8.14
N ALA A 165 -12.05 -16.04 -9.37
CA ALA A 165 -11.58 -17.37 -9.65
C ALA A 165 -10.09 -17.55 -9.29
N ALA A 166 -9.25 -16.52 -9.49
CA ALA A 166 -7.85 -16.54 -9.08
C ALA A 166 -7.69 -16.52 -7.55
N LEU A 167 -8.45 -15.66 -6.84
CA LEU A 167 -8.46 -15.61 -5.38
C LEU A 167 -8.87 -16.96 -4.77
N ARG A 168 -9.88 -17.62 -5.34
CA ARG A 168 -10.36 -18.94 -4.89
C ARG A 168 -9.35 -20.07 -5.06
N ARG A 169 -8.32 -19.89 -5.90
CA ARG A 169 -7.22 -20.87 -6.07
C ARG A 169 -6.16 -20.74 -4.99
N LEU A 170 -6.11 -19.66 -4.24
CA LEU A 170 -5.20 -19.51 -3.12
C LEU A 170 -5.54 -20.54 -2.03
N LYS A 171 -4.54 -21.20 -1.48
CA LYS A 171 -4.71 -22.15 -0.36
C LYS A 171 -5.28 -21.44 0.87
N THR A 172 -4.97 -20.16 0.99
CA THR A 172 -5.40 -19.28 2.08
C THR A 172 -6.75 -18.60 1.83
N TRP A 173 -7.43 -18.88 0.70
CA TRP A 173 -8.78 -18.39 0.42
C TRP A 173 -9.76 -18.49 1.61
N PRO A 174 -9.77 -19.59 2.42
CA PRO A 174 -10.66 -19.65 3.58
C PRO A 174 -10.50 -18.49 4.57
N LEU A 175 -9.34 -17.84 4.65
CA LEU A 175 -9.14 -16.68 5.51
C LEU A 175 -9.94 -15.46 5.03
N LEU A 176 -10.15 -15.32 3.72
CA LEU A 176 -11.02 -14.30 3.14
C LEU A 176 -12.51 -14.64 3.35
N ASP A 177 -12.85 -15.92 3.38
CA ASP A 177 -14.24 -16.40 3.50
C ASP A 177 -14.71 -16.61 4.95
N GLY A 178 -13.94 -16.19 5.95
CA GLY A 178 -14.37 -16.21 7.35
C GLY A 178 -14.06 -17.51 8.11
N TYR A 179 -12.87 -18.07 7.88
CA TYR A 179 -12.42 -19.31 8.51
C TYR A 179 -12.45 -19.26 10.06
N ARG A 180 -13.06 -20.28 10.69
CA ARG A 180 -13.15 -20.46 12.14
C ARG A 180 -13.74 -19.27 12.90
N GLY A 181 -14.81 -18.68 12.38
CA GLY A 181 -15.53 -17.60 13.03
C GLY A 181 -14.87 -16.23 12.94
N ARG A 182 -13.84 -16.07 12.09
CA ARG A 182 -13.33 -14.75 11.73
C ARG A 182 -14.34 -14.01 10.85
N ASP A 183 -14.32 -12.69 10.89
CA ASP A 183 -15.11 -11.89 9.99
C ASP A 183 -14.77 -12.22 8.52
N ARG A 184 -15.79 -12.29 7.69
CA ARG A 184 -15.59 -12.41 6.24
C ARG A 184 -14.99 -11.12 5.71
N ALA A 185 -13.95 -11.24 4.91
CA ALA A 185 -13.32 -10.12 4.24
C ALA A 185 -14.23 -9.55 3.14
N ASP A 186 -14.04 -8.27 2.82
CA ASP A 186 -14.76 -7.59 1.75
C ASP A 186 -14.18 -7.99 0.37
N VAL A 187 -14.47 -9.22 -0.04
CA VAL A 187 -14.02 -9.77 -1.33
C VAL A 187 -14.51 -8.93 -2.51
N PRO A 188 -15.75 -8.43 -2.56
CA PRO A 188 -16.16 -7.53 -3.65
C PRO A 188 -15.26 -6.31 -3.77
N ALA A 189 -14.95 -5.62 -2.67
CA ALA A 189 -14.05 -4.47 -2.69
C ALA A 189 -12.61 -4.84 -3.05
N LEU A 190 -12.14 -6.05 -2.67
CA LEU A 190 -10.85 -6.57 -3.11
C LEU A 190 -10.83 -6.80 -4.62
N VAL A 191 -11.86 -7.39 -5.19
CA VAL A 191 -12.00 -7.60 -6.64
C VAL A 191 -11.95 -6.26 -7.38
N ASP A 192 -12.70 -5.26 -6.91
CA ASP A 192 -12.68 -3.91 -7.50
C ASP A 192 -11.30 -3.26 -7.45
N ALA A 193 -10.58 -3.42 -6.35
CA ALA A 193 -9.22 -2.90 -6.20
C ALA A 193 -8.22 -3.60 -7.16
N VAL A 194 -8.33 -4.91 -7.34
CA VAL A 194 -7.51 -5.66 -8.29
C VAL A 194 -7.78 -5.21 -9.71
N LEU A 195 -9.05 -5.03 -10.09
CA LEU A 195 -9.43 -4.52 -11.41
C LEU A 195 -8.92 -3.08 -11.64
N ALA A 196 -8.98 -2.23 -10.60
CA ALA A 196 -8.45 -0.88 -10.65
C ALA A 196 -6.92 -0.87 -10.86
N PHE A 197 -6.21 -1.72 -10.13
CA PHE A 197 -4.77 -1.87 -10.24
C PHE A 197 -4.35 -2.44 -11.62
N ALA A 198 -5.10 -3.39 -12.16
CA ALA A 198 -4.90 -3.92 -13.49
C ALA A 198 -5.09 -2.83 -14.57
N ARG A 199 -6.16 -2.02 -14.47
CA ARG A 199 -6.36 -0.87 -15.37
C ARG A 199 -5.21 0.12 -15.30
N MET A 200 -4.66 0.39 -14.13
CA MET A 200 -3.48 1.24 -13.97
C MET A 200 -2.28 0.64 -14.71
N ALA A 201 -2.00 -0.65 -14.52
CA ALA A 201 -0.88 -1.33 -15.17
C ALA A 201 -1.01 -1.28 -16.70
N GLN A 202 -2.22 -1.48 -17.25
CA GLN A 202 -2.48 -1.35 -18.68
C GLN A 202 -2.33 0.10 -19.17
N ALA A 203 -2.89 1.07 -18.43
CA ALA A 203 -2.85 2.49 -18.83
C ALA A 203 -1.44 3.09 -18.83
N LEU A 204 -0.59 2.67 -17.89
CA LEU A 204 0.80 3.10 -17.81
C LEU A 204 1.73 2.30 -18.75
N GLY A 205 1.34 1.09 -19.12
CA GLY A 205 2.09 0.24 -20.04
C GLY A 205 3.55 0.09 -19.62
N ASP A 206 4.47 0.20 -20.55
CA ASP A 206 5.92 0.04 -20.31
C ASP A 206 6.52 1.14 -19.43
N ARG A 207 5.80 2.23 -19.21
CA ARG A 207 6.23 3.25 -18.25
C ARG A 207 6.15 2.76 -16.80
N LEU A 208 5.27 1.81 -16.49
CA LEU A 208 5.20 1.21 -15.16
C LEU A 208 6.28 0.14 -15.03
N VAL A 209 7.40 0.47 -14.40
CA VAL A 209 8.52 -0.45 -14.18
C VAL A 209 8.22 -1.42 -13.04
N GLU A 210 7.67 -0.89 -11.95
CA GLU A 210 7.32 -1.64 -10.75
C GLU A 210 6.09 -1.03 -10.08
N ALA A 211 5.22 -1.87 -9.57
CA ALA A 211 4.15 -1.46 -8.68
C ALA A 211 3.81 -2.61 -7.72
N GLU A 212 3.74 -2.29 -6.43
CA GLU A 212 3.38 -3.24 -5.38
C GLU A 212 2.59 -2.55 -4.27
N ILE A 213 1.63 -3.27 -3.72
CA ILE A 213 0.94 -2.94 -2.47
C ILE A 213 1.15 -4.12 -1.52
N ASN A 214 1.78 -3.87 -0.38
CA ASN A 214 2.06 -4.91 0.62
C ASN A 214 2.20 -4.31 2.03
N PRO A 215 1.14 -4.39 2.86
CA PRO A 215 -0.14 -5.05 2.59
C PRO A 215 -1.23 -4.14 1.99
N LEU A 216 -2.14 -4.75 1.25
CA LEU A 216 -3.49 -4.28 1.03
C LEU A 216 -4.38 -4.91 2.11
N PHE A 217 -4.85 -4.14 3.07
CA PHE A 217 -5.78 -4.61 4.09
C PHE A 217 -7.17 -4.79 3.47
N VAL A 218 -7.69 -6.01 3.56
CA VAL A 218 -9.09 -6.30 3.22
C VAL A 218 -9.88 -6.28 4.52
N ARG A 219 -10.76 -5.32 4.66
CA ARG A 219 -11.54 -5.11 5.89
C ARG A 219 -12.73 -6.07 5.95
N PRO A 220 -13.45 -6.17 7.08
CA PRO A 220 -14.69 -6.90 7.13
C PRO A 220 -15.68 -6.48 6.04
N LEU A 221 -16.52 -7.41 5.60
CA LEU A 221 -17.49 -7.25 4.52
C LEU A 221 -18.24 -5.90 4.61
N GLY A 222 -18.28 -5.15 3.51
CA GLY A 222 -18.88 -3.82 3.41
C GLY A 222 -18.01 -2.66 3.90
N GLN A 223 -16.77 -2.92 4.37
CA GLN A 223 -15.87 -1.87 4.87
C GLN A 223 -14.73 -1.51 3.90
N GLY A 224 -14.64 -2.21 2.77
CA GLY A 224 -13.69 -1.92 1.71
C GLY A 224 -12.28 -2.44 1.96
N VAL A 225 -11.35 -1.92 1.18
CA VAL A 225 -9.90 -2.21 1.28
C VAL A 225 -9.12 -0.94 1.60
N ARG A 226 -7.86 -1.10 2.09
CA ARG A 226 -6.92 0.01 2.31
C ARG A 226 -5.49 -0.42 2.01
N ALA A 227 -4.84 0.29 1.08
CA ALA A 227 -3.40 0.13 0.84
C ALA A 227 -2.62 0.81 1.97
N ALA A 228 -1.83 0.03 2.71
CA ALA A 228 -1.06 0.54 3.84
C ALA A 228 0.39 0.82 3.49
N ASP A 229 0.96 0.05 2.57
CA ASP A 229 2.29 0.28 2.03
C ASP A 229 2.28 0.12 0.50
N ALA A 230 3.07 0.91 -0.19
CA ALA A 230 3.05 0.98 -1.63
C ALA A 230 4.42 1.35 -2.19
N ILE A 231 4.78 0.67 -3.27
CA ILE A 231 5.95 0.98 -4.10
C ILE A 231 5.45 1.23 -5.52
N ALA A 232 6.01 2.24 -6.18
CA ALA A 232 5.84 2.41 -7.63
C ALA A 232 7.10 3.05 -8.24
N ILE A 233 7.51 2.54 -9.38
CA ILE A 233 8.61 3.08 -10.17
C ILE A 233 8.08 3.35 -11.58
N ILE A 234 8.20 4.60 -12.02
CA ILE A 234 7.78 5.05 -13.35
C ILE A 234 9.03 5.27 -14.20
N GLY A 235 9.13 4.57 -15.31
CA GLY A 235 10.18 4.75 -16.30
C GLY A 235 9.99 6.04 -17.10
N ALA A 236 11.07 6.57 -17.65
CA ALA A 236 11.00 7.59 -18.69
C ALA A 236 10.25 6.97 -19.88
N GLY A 237 9.21 7.63 -20.35
CA GLY A 237 8.49 7.18 -21.56
C GLY A 237 9.49 7.01 -22.72
N ALA A 238 9.24 6.03 -23.59
CA ALA A 238 9.99 5.93 -24.83
C ALA A 238 9.81 7.27 -25.61
N ALA A 239 10.93 7.91 -25.93
CA ALA A 239 10.96 9.14 -26.72
C ALA A 239 10.49 8.86 -28.15
#